data_1caa2ff2eff2683e2ecdc9ec18fe412e
#
_entry.id   1caa2ff2eff2683e2ecdc9ec18fe412e
#
_cell.length_a   1.000
_cell.length_b   1.000
_cell.length_c   1.000
_cell.angle_alpha   90.00
_cell.angle_beta   90.00
_cell.angle_gamma   90.00
#
_symmetry.space_group_name_H-M   'P 1'
#
loop_
_entity.id
_entity.type
_entity.pdbx_description
1 polymer ?
#
loop_
_entity_poly.entity_id
_entity_poly.type
_entity_poly.pdbx_seq_one_letter_code
_entity_poly.pdbx_strand_id
1 'polypeptide(L)'
;MTINLWVSGEEYVPRSKRTIPVENPATGKVMDELALADKSDLDHVVAVAREAQKAWARTALAKRVDIMFKFRQLVIEHQDEIADAIVREGGKTHGDALGEIARGRETVDFSCGINAALKGEFTDQASTGVDVHTLRQPVGVVAGICPFNFPAMVPMWMHPVALAT
;
A
#
# COMPACT_ATOMS: atom_id res chain seq x y z
N MET A 1 -21.25 -8.66 7.82
CA MET A 1 -20.03 -8.56 8.69
C MET A 1 -19.59 -7.11 8.70
N THR A 2 -18.89 -6.61 9.75
CA THR A 2 -18.33 -5.25 9.71
C THR A 2 -16.87 -5.35 9.30
N ILE A 3 -16.49 -4.61 8.27
CA ILE A 3 -15.11 -4.48 7.80
C ILE A 3 -14.48 -3.32 8.58
N ASN A 4 -13.53 -3.63 9.45
CA ASN A 4 -12.83 -2.67 10.29
C ASN A 4 -11.52 -2.17 9.64
N LEU A 5 -10.85 -1.25 10.30
CA LEU A 5 -9.54 -0.78 9.87
C LEU A 5 -8.46 -1.83 10.19
N TRP A 6 -7.31 -1.71 9.53
CA TRP A 6 -6.13 -2.54 9.80
C TRP A 6 -4.98 -1.67 10.27
N VAL A 7 -4.56 -1.83 11.52
CA VAL A 7 -3.55 -0.99 12.16
C VAL A 7 -2.55 -1.86 12.92
N SER A 8 -1.27 -1.63 12.74
CA SER A 8 -0.19 -2.41 13.41
C SER A 8 -0.23 -3.93 13.18
N GLY A 9 -0.78 -4.38 12.05
CA GLY A 9 -0.87 -5.81 11.73
C GLY A 9 -2.08 -6.51 12.34
N GLU A 10 -3.05 -5.78 12.89
CA GLU A 10 -4.27 -6.32 13.49
C GLU A 10 -5.51 -5.48 13.17
N GLU A 11 -6.67 -6.07 13.36
CA GLU A 11 -7.94 -5.41 13.16
C GLU A 11 -8.16 -4.32 14.24
N TYR A 12 -8.53 -3.13 13.79
CA TYR A 12 -8.80 -1.98 14.66
C TYR A 12 -10.24 -1.50 14.47
N VAL A 13 -11.04 -1.56 15.54
CA VAL A 13 -12.43 -1.05 15.55
C VAL A 13 -12.41 0.46 15.79
N PRO A 14 -12.89 1.29 14.83
CA PRO A 14 -12.91 2.74 15.00
C PRO A 14 -13.75 3.19 16.18
N ARG A 15 -13.35 4.27 16.83
CA ARG A 15 -14.07 4.89 17.95
C ARG A 15 -15.39 5.53 17.52
N SER A 16 -15.47 5.93 16.26
CA SER A 16 -16.64 6.63 15.70
C SER A 16 -17.91 5.81 15.73
N LYS A 17 -17.81 4.48 15.72
CA LYS A 17 -18.96 3.52 15.63
C LYS A 17 -19.89 3.78 14.42
N ARG A 18 -19.49 4.61 13.46
CA ARG A 18 -20.24 4.86 12.23
C ARG A 18 -19.89 3.81 11.20
N THR A 19 -20.88 3.38 10.43
CA THR A 19 -20.69 2.45 9.30
C THR A 19 -21.37 2.99 8.06
N ILE A 20 -21.00 2.47 6.90
CA ILE A 20 -21.71 2.60 5.64
C ILE A 20 -21.89 1.21 5.02
N PRO A 21 -23.00 0.96 4.30
CA PRO A 21 -23.21 -0.32 3.65
C PRO A 21 -22.20 -0.54 2.51
N VAL A 22 -21.77 -1.78 2.35
CA VAL A 22 -21.06 -2.29 1.18
C VAL A 22 -22.04 -3.09 0.34
N GLU A 23 -22.36 -2.58 -0.84
CA GLU A 23 -23.35 -3.14 -1.73
C GLU A 23 -22.71 -3.87 -2.90
N ASN A 24 -23.32 -4.95 -3.34
CA ASN A 24 -22.99 -5.57 -4.61
C ASN A 24 -23.71 -4.79 -5.73
N PRO A 25 -23.01 -4.07 -6.61
CA PRO A 25 -23.63 -3.20 -7.61
C PRO A 25 -24.40 -3.96 -8.69
N ALA A 26 -24.12 -5.25 -8.90
CA ALA A 26 -24.85 -6.08 -9.85
C ALA A 26 -26.22 -6.53 -9.33
N THR A 27 -26.40 -6.59 -8.01
CA THR A 27 -27.64 -7.09 -7.38
C THR A 27 -28.35 -6.05 -6.54
N GLY A 28 -27.69 -4.96 -6.16
CA GLY A 28 -28.18 -3.94 -5.22
C GLY A 28 -28.32 -4.46 -3.77
N LYS A 29 -27.74 -5.61 -3.44
CA LYS A 29 -27.84 -6.19 -2.09
C LYS A 29 -26.68 -5.69 -1.23
N VAL A 30 -27.02 -5.26 -0.01
CA VAL A 30 -26.01 -5.01 1.04
C VAL A 30 -25.39 -6.34 1.46
N MET A 31 -24.08 -6.41 1.42
CA MET A 31 -23.32 -7.61 1.78
C MET A 31 -22.64 -7.47 3.13
N ASP A 32 -22.05 -6.31 3.36
CA ASP A 32 -21.23 -6.01 4.53
C ASP A 32 -21.43 -4.55 4.94
N GLU A 33 -20.82 -4.14 6.04
CA GLU A 33 -20.73 -2.75 6.48
C GLU A 33 -19.26 -2.36 6.64
N LEU A 34 -18.89 -1.17 6.16
CA LEU A 34 -17.57 -0.61 6.33
C LEU A 34 -17.55 0.36 7.51
N ALA A 35 -16.69 0.12 8.48
CA ALA A 35 -16.49 1.02 9.60
C ALA A 35 -15.77 2.31 9.15
N LEU A 36 -16.30 3.46 9.57
CA LEU A 36 -15.76 4.78 9.24
C LEU A 36 -14.92 5.32 10.39
N ALA A 37 -13.70 5.72 10.10
CA ALA A 37 -12.83 6.46 11.02
C ALA A 37 -13.32 7.90 11.24
N ASP A 38 -12.98 8.47 12.37
CA ASP A 38 -13.06 9.90 12.64
C ASP A 38 -11.67 10.53 12.80
N LYS A 39 -11.65 11.82 13.15
CA LYS A 39 -10.38 12.52 13.35
C LYS A 39 -9.53 11.89 14.48
N SER A 40 -10.14 11.39 15.54
CA SER A 40 -9.41 10.78 16.66
C SER A 40 -8.77 9.44 16.27
N ASP A 41 -9.44 8.67 15.41
CA ASP A 41 -8.90 7.45 14.83
C ASP A 41 -7.72 7.76 13.89
N LEU A 42 -7.86 8.80 13.05
CA LEU A 42 -6.79 9.25 12.17
C LEU A 42 -5.56 9.70 12.95
N ASP A 43 -5.75 10.52 13.99
CA ASP A 43 -4.66 11.00 14.84
C ASP A 43 -3.92 9.82 15.50
N HIS A 44 -4.66 8.80 15.95
CA HIS A 44 -4.09 7.57 16.49
C HIS A 44 -3.27 6.80 15.45
N VAL A 45 -3.84 6.54 14.28
CA VAL A 45 -3.16 5.79 13.20
C VAL A 45 -1.87 6.49 12.74
N VAL A 46 -1.91 7.81 12.59
CA VAL A 46 -0.73 8.62 12.25
C VAL A 46 0.34 8.54 13.33
N ALA A 47 -0.05 8.56 14.62
CA ALA A 47 0.90 8.42 15.72
C ALA A 47 1.57 7.03 15.71
N VAL A 48 0.80 5.97 15.48
CA VAL A 48 1.31 4.61 15.35
C VAL A 48 2.28 4.50 14.17
N ALA A 49 1.91 5.04 13.01
CA ALA A 49 2.76 5.02 11.81
C ALA A 49 4.07 5.80 12.03
N ARG A 50 4.04 6.94 12.73
CA ARG A 50 5.24 7.72 13.08
C ARG A 50 6.18 6.95 13.99
N GLU A 51 5.65 6.19 14.94
CA GLU A 51 6.48 5.37 15.82
C GLU A 51 7.13 4.21 15.05
N ALA A 52 6.35 3.49 14.26
CA ALA A 52 6.84 2.41 13.41
C ALA A 52 7.90 2.87 12.39
N GLN A 53 7.73 4.06 11.82
CA GLN A 53 8.65 4.64 10.84
C GLN A 53 10.08 4.81 11.39
N LYS A 54 10.26 5.07 12.68
CA LYS A 54 11.59 5.25 13.28
C LYS A 54 12.47 3.99 13.14
N ALA A 55 11.89 2.82 13.34
CA ALA A 55 12.58 1.54 13.16
C ALA A 55 12.68 1.18 11.68
N TRP A 56 11.59 1.41 10.92
CA TRP A 56 11.53 1.12 9.50
C TRP A 56 12.57 1.89 8.69
N ALA A 57 12.75 3.17 8.96
CA ALA A 57 13.75 4.02 8.30
C ALA A 57 15.20 3.52 8.49
N ARG A 58 15.47 2.74 9.54
CA ARG A 58 16.77 2.12 9.83
C ARG A 58 16.87 0.69 9.33
N THR A 59 15.79 0.14 8.81
CA THR A 59 15.77 -1.23 8.27
C THR A 59 16.59 -1.26 6.98
N ALA A 60 17.55 -2.19 6.91
CA ALA A 60 18.39 -2.34 5.74
C ALA A 60 17.54 -2.55 4.47
N LEU A 61 17.93 -1.91 3.38
CA LEU A 61 17.20 -1.96 2.11
C LEU A 61 16.92 -3.39 1.64
N ALA A 62 17.89 -4.31 1.76
CA ALA A 62 17.71 -5.71 1.41
C ALA A 62 16.55 -6.36 2.18
N LYS A 63 16.42 -6.07 3.49
CA LYS A 63 15.30 -6.60 4.30
C LYS A 63 13.94 -6.04 3.88
N ARG A 64 13.88 -4.76 3.48
CA ARG A 64 12.65 -4.16 2.95
C ARG A 64 12.26 -4.81 1.62
N VAL A 65 13.24 -5.03 0.74
CA VAL A 65 13.06 -5.71 -0.54
C VAL A 65 12.58 -7.16 -0.35
N ASP A 66 13.14 -7.92 0.61
CA ASP A 66 12.69 -9.27 0.93
C ASP A 66 11.19 -9.32 1.31
N ILE A 67 10.70 -8.29 1.98
CA ILE A 67 9.26 -8.17 2.29
C ILE A 67 8.45 -7.95 1.01
N MET A 68 8.94 -7.16 0.07
CA MET A 68 8.28 -6.94 -1.21
C MET A 68 8.22 -8.23 -2.04
N PHE A 69 9.27 -9.05 -2.04
CA PHE A 69 9.23 -10.38 -2.67
C PHE A 69 8.17 -11.30 -2.05
N LYS A 70 8.06 -11.31 -0.72
CA LYS A 70 7.02 -12.09 -0.03
C LYS A 70 5.62 -11.55 -0.34
N PHE A 71 5.44 -10.24 -0.33
CA PHE A 71 4.17 -9.61 -0.70
C PHE A 71 3.76 -9.96 -2.14
N ARG A 72 4.71 -9.86 -3.08
CA ARG A 72 4.51 -10.29 -4.46
C ARG A 72 4.01 -11.73 -4.56
N GLN A 73 4.66 -12.63 -3.84
CA GLN A 73 4.29 -14.04 -3.84
C GLN A 73 2.87 -14.26 -3.30
N LEU A 74 2.52 -13.60 -2.19
CA LEU A 74 1.17 -13.65 -1.63
C LEU A 74 0.11 -13.10 -2.59
N VAL A 75 0.39 -12.02 -3.31
CA VAL A 75 -0.54 -11.50 -4.33
C VAL A 75 -0.80 -12.52 -5.43
N ILE A 76 0.22 -13.30 -5.85
CA ILE A 76 0.06 -14.36 -6.86
C ILE A 76 -0.76 -15.52 -6.29
N GLU A 77 -0.47 -15.96 -5.08
CA GLU A 77 -1.14 -17.10 -4.44
C GLU A 77 -2.62 -16.82 -4.15
N HIS A 78 -2.96 -15.56 -3.81
CA HIS A 78 -4.32 -15.15 -3.44
C HIS A 78 -5.02 -14.32 -4.51
N GLN A 79 -4.53 -14.32 -5.77
CA GLN A 79 -5.10 -13.47 -6.83
C GLN A 79 -6.58 -13.75 -7.10
N ASP A 80 -7.02 -15.01 -7.02
CA ASP A 80 -8.41 -15.36 -7.26
C ASP A 80 -9.32 -14.89 -6.12
N GLU A 81 -8.87 -14.98 -4.86
CA GLU A 81 -9.59 -14.46 -3.70
C GLU A 81 -9.76 -12.92 -3.79
N ILE A 82 -8.69 -12.22 -4.21
CA ILE A 82 -8.73 -10.77 -4.42
C ILE A 82 -9.66 -10.43 -5.59
N ALA A 83 -9.60 -11.20 -6.69
CA ALA A 83 -10.48 -11.00 -7.83
C ALA A 83 -11.95 -11.20 -7.48
N ASP A 84 -12.28 -12.23 -6.71
CA ASP A 84 -13.64 -12.49 -6.22
C ASP A 84 -14.18 -11.35 -5.36
N ALA A 85 -13.34 -10.75 -4.50
CA ALA A 85 -13.70 -9.57 -3.74
C ALA A 85 -14.00 -8.36 -4.66
N ILE A 86 -13.15 -8.11 -5.66
CA ILE A 86 -13.34 -7.03 -6.65
C ILE A 86 -14.64 -7.23 -7.45
N VAL A 87 -14.91 -8.46 -7.89
CA VAL A 87 -16.17 -8.81 -8.60
C VAL A 87 -17.37 -8.53 -7.72
N ARG A 88 -17.33 -8.99 -6.48
CA ARG A 88 -18.43 -8.89 -5.53
C ARG A 88 -18.73 -7.44 -5.15
N GLU A 89 -17.70 -6.63 -4.91
CA GLU A 89 -17.84 -5.27 -4.39
C GLU A 89 -17.84 -4.20 -5.49
N GLY A 90 -17.14 -4.45 -6.60
CA GLY A 90 -17.00 -3.50 -7.71
C GLY A 90 -17.83 -3.82 -8.94
N GLY A 91 -18.41 -5.03 -9.03
CA GLY A 91 -19.22 -5.45 -10.18
C GLY A 91 -18.42 -5.69 -11.47
N LYS A 92 -17.11 -5.84 -11.41
CA LYS A 92 -16.28 -6.19 -12.56
C LYS A 92 -16.46 -7.63 -12.99
N THR A 93 -16.09 -7.95 -14.23
CA THR A 93 -15.91 -9.36 -14.62
C THR A 93 -14.68 -9.95 -13.93
N HIS A 94 -14.67 -11.25 -13.71
CA HIS A 94 -13.52 -11.92 -13.07
C HIS A 94 -12.22 -11.72 -13.89
N GLY A 95 -12.33 -11.76 -15.22
CA GLY A 95 -11.19 -11.50 -16.11
C GLY A 95 -10.63 -10.09 -15.98
N ASP A 96 -11.48 -9.06 -15.86
CA ASP A 96 -11.06 -7.68 -15.65
C ASP A 96 -10.41 -7.50 -14.26
N ALA A 97 -10.95 -8.19 -13.23
CA ALA A 97 -10.38 -8.17 -11.89
C ALA A 97 -8.97 -8.79 -11.85
N LEU A 98 -8.76 -9.93 -12.50
CA LEU A 98 -7.43 -10.52 -12.64
C LEU A 98 -6.48 -9.62 -13.44
N GLY A 99 -6.97 -8.97 -14.50
CA GLY A 99 -6.20 -7.99 -15.27
C GLY A 99 -5.76 -6.79 -14.44
N GLU A 100 -6.64 -6.30 -13.57
CA GLU A 100 -6.32 -5.24 -12.61
C GLU A 100 -5.21 -5.66 -11.65
N ILE A 101 -5.33 -6.86 -11.05
CA ILE A 101 -4.33 -7.40 -10.12
C ILE A 101 -2.98 -7.58 -10.82
N ALA A 102 -2.96 -8.09 -12.04
CA ALA A 102 -1.74 -8.26 -12.81
C ALA A 102 -1.01 -6.92 -13.03
N ARG A 103 -1.75 -5.85 -13.36
CA ARG A 103 -1.18 -4.50 -13.52
C ARG A 103 -0.70 -3.90 -12.20
N GLY A 104 -1.41 -4.12 -11.11
CA GLY A 104 -0.94 -3.70 -9.77
C GLY A 104 0.37 -4.38 -9.40
N ARG A 105 0.49 -5.68 -9.70
CA ARG A 105 1.68 -6.48 -9.45
C ARG A 105 2.92 -5.98 -10.20
N GLU A 106 2.81 -5.38 -11.38
CA GLU A 106 3.95 -4.79 -12.10
C GLU A 106 4.70 -3.77 -11.25
N THR A 107 3.99 -2.97 -10.46
CA THR A 107 4.62 -2.02 -9.53
C THR A 107 5.21 -2.71 -8.29
N VAL A 108 4.58 -3.80 -7.83
CA VAL A 108 5.17 -4.64 -6.80
C VAL A 108 6.48 -5.26 -7.30
N ASP A 109 6.51 -5.77 -8.53
CA ASP A 109 7.71 -6.29 -9.19
C ASP A 109 8.82 -5.22 -9.28
N PHE A 110 8.46 -3.98 -9.64
CA PHE A 110 9.38 -2.84 -9.61
C PHE A 110 9.94 -2.59 -8.21
N SER A 111 9.11 -2.66 -7.17
CA SER A 111 9.55 -2.45 -5.78
C SER A 111 10.54 -3.52 -5.29
N CYS A 112 10.49 -4.73 -5.84
CA CYS A 112 11.46 -5.79 -5.56
C CYS A 112 12.87 -5.46 -6.09
N GLY A 113 12.97 -4.62 -7.11
CA GLY A 113 14.23 -4.14 -7.69
C GLY A 113 14.62 -2.71 -7.30
N ILE A 114 13.95 -2.09 -6.35
CA ILE A 114 14.06 -0.65 -6.03
C ILE A 114 15.48 -0.22 -5.60
N ASN A 115 16.28 -1.14 -5.10
CA ASN A 115 17.66 -0.90 -4.69
C ASN A 115 18.51 -0.28 -5.80
N ALA A 116 18.25 -0.58 -7.05
CA ALA A 116 18.96 0.03 -8.18
C ALA A 116 18.58 1.52 -8.35
N ALA A 117 17.31 1.88 -8.11
CA ALA A 117 16.81 3.25 -8.22
C ALA A 117 17.16 4.13 -7.00
N LEU A 118 17.49 3.52 -5.87
CA LEU A 118 17.83 4.24 -4.63
C LEU A 118 19.33 4.58 -4.51
N LYS A 119 20.16 4.23 -5.49
CA LYS A 119 21.55 4.63 -5.52
C LYS A 119 21.67 6.14 -5.57
N GLY A 120 22.65 6.67 -4.82
CA GLY A 120 23.09 8.04 -4.95
C GLY A 120 24.06 8.21 -6.13
N GLU A 121 24.33 9.45 -6.45
CA GLU A 121 25.27 9.85 -7.48
C GLU A 121 26.46 10.59 -6.84
N PHE A 122 27.61 10.54 -7.50
CA PHE A 122 28.80 11.28 -7.13
C PHE A 122 29.33 12.01 -8.37
N THR A 123 29.66 13.29 -8.22
CA THR A 123 30.32 14.09 -9.23
C THR A 123 31.62 14.63 -8.65
N ASP A 124 32.75 14.15 -9.17
CA ASP A 124 34.06 14.64 -8.84
C ASP A 124 34.28 16.01 -9.49
N GLN A 125 34.86 16.96 -8.76
CA GLN A 125 35.19 18.30 -9.24
C GLN A 125 34.03 18.98 -10.00
N ALA A 126 32.81 18.91 -9.45
CA ALA A 126 31.66 19.63 -9.99
C ALA A 126 31.91 21.14 -10.12
N SER A 127 32.84 21.66 -9.30
CA SER A 127 33.53 22.94 -9.41
C SER A 127 34.94 22.76 -8.84
N THR A 128 35.85 23.70 -9.07
CA THR A 128 37.23 23.63 -8.58
C THR A 128 37.26 23.39 -7.07
N GLY A 129 37.71 22.20 -6.64
CA GLY A 129 37.81 21.81 -5.24
C GLY A 129 36.48 21.43 -4.59
N VAL A 130 35.40 21.17 -5.37
CA VAL A 130 34.06 20.83 -4.87
C VAL A 130 33.56 19.54 -5.48
N ASP A 131 33.34 18.54 -4.63
CA ASP A 131 32.64 17.29 -4.98
C ASP A 131 31.16 17.33 -4.55
N VAL A 132 30.31 16.69 -5.32
CA VAL A 132 28.85 16.63 -5.02
C VAL A 132 28.41 15.19 -4.85
N HIS A 133 27.68 14.95 -3.79
CA HIS A 133 27.06 13.65 -3.48
C HIS A 133 25.54 13.78 -3.39
N THR A 134 24.81 12.82 -4.00
CA THR A 134 23.35 12.68 -3.82
C THR A 134 23.08 11.57 -2.82
N LEU A 135 22.31 11.88 -1.79
CA LEU A 135 21.84 10.92 -0.80
C LEU A 135 20.31 10.85 -0.87
N ARG A 136 19.77 9.64 -0.92
CA ARG A 136 18.31 9.40 -0.86
C ARG A 136 17.94 8.98 0.56
N GLN A 137 16.98 9.68 1.14
CA GLN A 137 16.49 9.45 2.50
C GLN A 137 14.96 9.32 2.51
N PRO A 138 14.37 8.50 3.42
CA PRO A 138 12.93 8.40 3.56
C PRO A 138 12.30 9.76 3.92
N VAL A 139 11.15 10.07 3.32
CA VAL A 139 10.39 11.29 3.65
C VAL A 139 9.57 11.15 4.95
N GLY A 140 9.41 9.93 5.46
CA GLY A 140 8.65 9.64 6.67
C GLY A 140 7.29 9.02 6.39
N VAL A 141 6.27 9.36 7.19
CA VAL A 141 4.91 8.86 7.01
C VAL A 141 4.26 9.53 5.81
N VAL A 142 3.67 8.73 4.94
CA VAL A 142 2.93 9.18 3.76
C VAL A 142 1.47 8.72 3.83
N ALA A 143 0.59 9.39 3.10
CA ALA A 143 -0.81 8.99 2.96
C ALA A 143 -1.14 8.75 1.49
N GLY A 144 -1.89 7.69 1.21
CA GLY A 144 -2.42 7.37 -0.11
C GLY A 144 -3.95 7.43 -0.10
N ILE A 145 -4.54 8.08 -1.11
CA ILE A 145 -5.98 8.07 -1.34
C ILE A 145 -6.22 7.35 -2.66
N CYS A 146 -6.90 6.21 -2.58
CA CYS A 146 -7.14 5.34 -3.73
C CYS A 146 -8.57 5.53 -4.28
N PRO A 147 -8.77 5.47 -5.60
CA PRO A 147 -10.09 5.48 -6.20
C PRO A 147 -10.78 4.10 -6.01
N PHE A 148 -12.10 4.11 -6.03
CA PHE A 148 -12.90 2.88 -5.87
C PHE A 148 -12.92 1.98 -7.12
N ASN A 149 -12.64 2.54 -8.31
CA ASN A 149 -12.75 1.82 -9.58
C ASN A 149 -11.58 0.85 -9.87
N PHE A 150 -10.47 0.97 -9.12
CA PHE A 150 -9.34 0.05 -9.15
C PHE A 150 -8.86 -0.23 -7.72
N PRO A 151 -9.66 -0.99 -6.95
CA PRO A 151 -9.47 -1.12 -5.51
C PRO A 151 -8.23 -1.91 -5.10
N ALA A 152 -7.68 -2.76 -5.97
CA ALA A 152 -6.45 -3.49 -5.73
C ALA A 152 -5.24 -2.87 -6.45
N MET A 153 -5.39 -2.47 -7.71
CA MET A 153 -4.30 -1.95 -8.53
C MET A 153 -3.67 -0.69 -7.94
N VAL A 154 -4.48 0.31 -7.59
CA VAL A 154 -3.96 1.61 -7.15
C VAL A 154 -3.29 1.53 -5.77
N PRO A 155 -3.80 0.81 -4.76
CA PRO A 155 -3.03 0.52 -3.55
C PRO A 155 -1.67 -0.14 -3.83
N MET A 156 -1.61 -1.10 -4.76
CA MET A 156 -0.35 -1.73 -5.17
C MET A 156 0.60 -0.78 -5.92
N TRP A 157 0.10 0.30 -6.52
CA TRP A 157 0.96 1.34 -7.11
C TRP A 157 1.58 2.27 -6.06
N MET A 158 0.94 2.44 -4.92
CA MET A 158 1.37 3.38 -3.88
C MET A 158 2.19 2.71 -2.77
N HIS A 159 1.62 1.69 -2.11
CA HIS A 159 2.15 1.16 -0.86
C HIS A 159 3.49 0.43 -1.01
N PRO A 160 3.70 -0.47 -2.00
CA PRO A 160 4.94 -1.22 -2.13
C PRO A 160 6.16 -0.31 -2.33
N VAL A 161 6.06 0.66 -3.23
CA VAL A 161 7.16 1.61 -3.49
C VAL A 161 7.41 2.50 -2.27
N ALA A 162 6.36 3.04 -1.63
CA ALA A 162 6.50 3.86 -0.43
C ALA A 162 7.14 3.11 0.75
N LEU A 163 6.87 1.80 0.88
CA LEU A 163 7.45 0.98 1.92
C LEU A 163 8.88 0.53 1.58
N ALA A 164 9.19 0.30 0.32
CA ALA A 164 10.51 -0.15 -0.12
C ALA A 164 11.55 0.98 -0.11
N THR A 165 11.15 2.25 -0.28
CA THR A 165 12.02 3.42 -0.27
C THR A 165 12.20 4.00 1.11
#